data_ee177bf2132da4f895f40d1f25b93f24
#
_entry.id   ee177bf2132da4f895f40d1f25b93f24
#
_cell.length_a   1.000
_cell.length_b   1.000
_cell.length_c   1.000
_cell.angle_alpha   90.00
_cell.angle_beta   90.00
_cell.angle_gamma   90.00
#
_symmetry.space_group_name_H-M   'P 1'
#
loop_
_entity.id
_entity.type
_entity.pdbx_description
1 polymer ?
#
loop_
_entity_poly.entity_id
_entity_poly.type
_entity_poly.pdbx_seq_one_letter_code
_entity_poly.pdbx_strand_id
1 'polypeptide(L)'
;RSHCDWSSDVCSSDLPRLDPVGACVGMRGSRVQAVSNELNGERVDIILWNGNDAQFVINAMSPAEIASIVVDEDSHGMDVAVSTENLSQAIGRGGQNVRLATELTGWNLNVMDTTDAEEKGEQERKKIMDLFMQDLDVDEDVASILVQEGFASVDELVYVPAKELLQIEEFDEGIVDELRSRARDALLLQAIASEEKLDQTVPAEDLLKMEGIDKELAFQLASKGVVTMEDLAELSVDELLEITGLD
;
A
#
# COMPACT_ATOMS: atom_id res chain seq x y z
N ARG A 1 -22.35 -7.60 20.34
CA ARG A 1 -22.38 -8.60 19.24
C ARG A 1 -22.11 -7.84 17.97
N SER A 2 -20.85 -7.76 17.58
CA SER A 2 -20.44 -7.33 16.26
C SER A 2 -20.99 -8.33 15.24
N HIS A 3 -21.44 -7.83 14.10
CA HIS A 3 -21.84 -8.64 12.97
C HIS A 3 -20.71 -9.62 12.64
N CYS A 4 -20.95 -10.91 12.92
CA CYS A 4 -20.14 -11.99 12.39
C CYS A 4 -20.57 -12.15 10.93
N ASP A 5 -19.69 -11.77 10.00
CA ASP A 5 -19.81 -12.19 8.63
C ASP A 5 -19.65 -13.72 8.61
N TRP A 6 -20.52 -14.42 7.91
CA TRP A 6 -20.55 -15.89 7.86
C TRP A 6 -19.27 -16.51 7.28
N SER A 7 -18.35 -15.69 6.74
CA SER A 7 -17.09 -16.12 6.16
C SER A 7 -15.90 -16.09 7.13
N SER A 8 -15.98 -15.36 8.25
CA SER A 8 -14.88 -15.29 9.22
C SER A 8 -15.39 -15.15 10.65
N ASP A 9 -15.22 -16.19 11.46
CA ASP A 9 -15.49 -16.17 12.88
C ASP A 9 -14.18 -16.21 13.67
N VAL A 10 -13.92 -15.19 14.51
CA VAL A 10 -12.76 -15.15 15.38
C VAL A 10 -13.12 -15.80 16.72
N CYS A 11 -12.52 -16.95 17.00
CA CYS A 11 -12.57 -17.58 18.31
C CYS A 11 -11.32 -17.21 19.10
N SER A 12 -11.43 -16.43 20.16
CA SER A 12 -10.33 -16.14 21.07
C SER A 12 -10.36 -17.00 22.30
N SER A 13 -9.20 -17.42 22.79
CA SER A 13 -9.04 -18.13 24.05
C SER A 13 -7.87 -17.54 24.83
N ASP A 14 -8.13 -17.07 26.05
CA ASP A 14 -7.14 -16.52 26.96
C ASP A 14 -6.37 -17.62 27.74
N LEU A 15 -6.62 -18.87 27.41
CA LEU A 15 -6.00 -20.02 28.08
C LEU A 15 -4.69 -20.42 27.38
N PRO A 16 -3.51 -20.16 27.99
CA PRO A 16 -2.19 -20.32 27.35
C PRO A 16 -1.80 -21.79 27.07
N ARG A 17 -2.62 -22.76 27.46
CA ARG A 17 -2.37 -24.19 27.26
C ARG A 17 -3.36 -24.87 26.30
N LEU A 18 -4.24 -24.11 25.70
CA LEU A 18 -5.23 -24.64 24.77
C LEU A 18 -4.70 -24.49 23.36
N ASP A 19 -4.65 -25.58 22.60
CA ASP A 19 -4.44 -25.52 21.16
C ASP A 19 -5.74 -25.06 20.48
N PRO A 20 -5.81 -23.80 20.00
CA PRO A 20 -7.04 -23.25 19.42
C PRO A 20 -7.43 -23.96 18.12
N VAL A 21 -6.48 -24.32 17.29
CA VAL A 21 -6.72 -25.03 16.03
C VAL A 21 -7.28 -26.43 16.33
N GLY A 22 -6.63 -27.18 17.21
CA GLY A 22 -7.11 -28.50 17.62
C GLY A 22 -8.49 -28.48 18.27
N ALA A 23 -8.79 -27.42 19.05
CA ALA A 23 -10.11 -27.22 19.64
C ALA A 23 -11.20 -26.97 18.59
N CYS A 24 -10.92 -26.21 17.54
CA CYS A 24 -11.85 -25.96 16.43
C CYS A 24 -12.02 -27.19 15.53
N VAL A 25 -10.94 -27.90 15.21
CA VAL A 25 -10.95 -29.11 14.40
C VAL A 25 -11.76 -30.22 15.12
N GLY A 26 -11.55 -30.38 16.42
CA GLY A 26 -12.16 -31.41 17.22
C GLY A 26 -11.56 -32.81 16.97
N MET A 27 -12.02 -33.78 17.76
CA MET A 27 -11.52 -35.15 17.61
C MET A 27 -11.78 -35.70 16.19
N ARG A 28 -10.70 -36.06 15.49
CA ARG A 28 -10.76 -36.58 14.10
C ARG A 28 -11.51 -35.67 13.14
N GLY A 29 -11.48 -34.37 13.35
CA GLY A 29 -12.16 -33.40 12.48
C GLY A 29 -13.68 -33.31 12.67
N SER A 30 -14.22 -33.84 13.75
CA SER A 30 -15.69 -33.92 13.94
C SER A 30 -16.39 -32.57 13.97
N ARG A 31 -15.72 -31.53 14.52
CA ARG A 31 -16.30 -30.19 14.59
C ARG A 31 -16.24 -29.46 13.25
N VAL A 32 -15.08 -29.46 12.61
CA VAL A 32 -14.93 -28.84 11.30
C VAL A 32 -15.82 -29.52 10.25
N GLN A 33 -15.98 -30.86 10.34
CA GLN A 33 -16.88 -31.59 9.44
C GLN A 33 -18.36 -31.23 9.67
N ALA A 34 -18.75 -31.00 10.91
CA ALA A 34 -20.11 -30.54 11.21
C ALA A 34 -20.39 -29.16 10.59
N VAL A 35 -19.44 -28.22 10.70
CA VAL A 35 -19.54 -26.89 10.08
C VAL A 35 -19.58 -27.00 8.55
N SER A 36 -18.68 -27.79 7.96
CA SER A 36 -18.67 -28.04 6.51
C SER A 36 -19.99 -28.62 5.99
N ASN A 37 -20.63 -29.52 6.76
CA ASN A 37 -21.93 -30.06 6.40
C ASN A 37 -23.07 -29.02 6.45
N GLU A 38 -23.03 -28.08 7.41
CA GLU A 38 -23.96 -26.95 7.47
C GLU A 38 -23.78 -25.98 6.30
N LEU A 39 -22.53 -25.85 5.80
CA LEU A 39 -22.17 -25.05 4.64
C LEU A 39 -22.31 -25.82 3.30
N ASN A 40 -23.16 -26.83 3.23
CA ASN A 40 -23.40 -27.64 2.04
C ASN A 40 -22.15 -28.35 1.46
N GLY A 41 -21.19 -28.67 2.31
CA GLY A 41 -19.95 -29.37 1.93
C GLY A 41 -18.82 -28.42 1.52
N GLU A 42 -18.92 -27.12 1.76
CA GLU A 42 -17.81 -26.21 1.56
C GLU A 42 -16.63 -26.59 2.46
N ARG A 43 -15.43 -26.40 1.91
CA ARG A 43 -14.19 -26.63 2.65
C ARG A 43 -13.99 -25.49 3.65
N VAL A 44 -13.71 -25.83 4.89
CA VAL A 44 -13.42 -24.86 5.96
C VAL A 44 -11.95 -24.99 6.33
N ASP A 45 -11.20 -23.90 6.21
CA ASP A 45 -9.83 -23.78 6.67
C ASP A 45 -9.81 -22.97 7.99
N ILE A 46 -9.00 -23.42 8.95
CA ILE A 46 -8.88 -22.81 10.27
C ILE A 46 -7.51 -22.13 10.35
N ILE A 47 -7.51 -20.82 10.52
CA ILE A 47 -6.32 -19.99 10.50
C ILE A 47 -6.11 -19.40 11.88
N LEU A 48 -4.88 -19.47 12.38
CA LEU A 48 -4.51 -18.88 13.65
C LEU A 48 -4.42 -17.36 13.50
N TRP A 49 -5.25 -16.64 14.24
CA TRP A 49 -5.20 -15.19 14.30
C TRP A 49 -3.91 -14.72 14.99
N ASN A 50 -3.35 -13.61 14.51
CA ASN A 50 -2.20 -12.96 15.12
C ASN A 50 -2.45 -11.44 15.14
N GLY A 51 -1.97 -10.75 16.18
CA GLY A 51 -2.04 -9.29 16.28
C GLY A 51 -1.01 -8.56 15.42
N ASN A 52 -0.05 -9.27 14.83
CA ASN A 52 0.86 -8.76 13.80
C ASN A 52 0.29 -9.13 12.44
N ASP A 53 -0.02 -8.13 11.62
CA ASP A 53 -0.71 -8.30 10.35
C ASP A 53 0.09 -9.15 9.34
N ALA A 54 1.41 -8.93 9.25
CA ALA A 54 2.27 -9.73 8.39
C ALA A 54 2.25 -11.22 8.81
N GLN A 55 2.32 -11.50 10.13
CA GLN A 55 2.25 -12.86 10.63
C GLN A 55 0.86 -13.47 10.42
N PHE A 56 -0.20 -12.67 10.49
CA PHE A 56 -1.55 -13.13 10.20
C PHE A 56 -1.72 -13.50 8.73
N VAL A 57 -1.15 -12.71 7.80
CA VAL A 57 -1.11 -13.03 6.38
C VAL A 57 -0.33 -14.32 6.13
N ILE A 58 0.83 -14.52 6.79
CA ILE A 58 1.59 -15.79 6.70
C ILE A 58 0.72 -16.98 7.11
N ASN A 59 0.00 -16.85 8.21
CA ASN A 59 -0.90 -17.91 8.67
C ASN A 59 -2.04 -18.16 7.69
N ALA A 60 -2.61 -17.09 7.09
CA ALA A 60 -3.70 -17.16 6.13
C ALA A 60 -3.31 -17.82 4.80
N MET A 61 -2.06 -17.65 4.40
CA MET A 61 -1.52 -18.24 3.16
C MET A 61 -1.04 -19.69 3.33
N SER A 62 -1.05 -20.21 4.56
CA SER A 62 -0.67 -21.63 4.82
C SER A 62 -1.53 -22.58 3.95
N PRO A 63 -0.96 -23.65 3.36
CA PRO A 63 0.37 -24.23 3.58
C PRO A 63 1.46 -23.69 2.62
N ALA A 64 1.23 -22.63 1.87
CA ALA A 64 2.28 -22.03 1.03
C ALA A 64 3.39 -21.42 1.92
N GLU A 65 4.64 -21.72 1.59
CA GLU A 65 5.78 -21.12 2.29
C GLU A 65 6.09 -19.74 1.70
N ILE A 66 6.04 -18.73 2.55
CA ILE A 66 6.35 -17.35 2.19
C ILE A 66 7.84 -17.11 2.42
N ALA A 67 8.52 -16.54 1.42
CA ALA A 67 9.93 -16.18 1.50
C ALA A 67 10.11 -14.79 2.15
N SER A 68 9.35 -13.81 1.70
CA SER A 68 9.36 -12.45 2.25
C SER A 68 8.01 -11.75 2.10
N ILE A 69 7.77 -10.75 2.96
CA ILE A 69 6.61 -9.87 2.88
C ILE A 69 7.11 -8.43 2.99
N VAL A 70 6.65 -7.58 2.08
CA VAL A 70 6.81 -6.14 2.12
C VAL A 70 5.46 -5.54 2.43
N VAL A 71 5.38 -4.73 3.48
CA VAL A 71 4.15 -4.08 3.94
C VAL A 71 4.16 -2.64 3.46
N ASP A 72 3.12 -2.24 2.76
CA ASP A 72 2.87 -0.87 2.35
C ASP A 72 1.64 -0.38 3.11
N GLU A 73 1.87 0.44 4.13
CA GLU A 73 0.81 0.98 5.00
C GLU A 73 -0.02 2.04 4.27
N ASP A 74 0.59 2.80 3.35
CA ASP A 74 -0.08 3.88 2.64
C ASP A 74 -1.15 3.37 1.67
N SER A 75 -0.82 2.34 0.91
CA SER A 75 -1.77 1.67 0.00
C SER A 75 -2.61 0.59 0.68
N HIS A 76 -2.37 0.31 1.97
CA HIS A 76 -2.95 -0.80 2.72
C HIS A 76 -2.77 -2.13 1.98
N GLY A 77 -1.57 -2.33 1.44
CA GLY A 77 -1.17 -3.46 0.61
C GLY A 77 -0.01 -4.25 1.21
N MET A 78 0.09 -5.52 0.83
CA MET A 78 1.24 -6.36 1.14
C MET A 78 1.68 -7.13 -0.10
N ASP A 79 2.96 -6.99 -0.44
CA ASP A 79 3.62 -7.81 -1.44
C ASP A 79 4.17 -9.06 -0.78
N VAL A 80 3.68 -10.20 -1.23
CA VAL A 80 4.01 -11.51 -0.68
C VAL A 80 4.84 -12.29 -1.69
N ALA A 81 6.13 -12.45 -1.41
CA ALA A 81 7.02 -13.25 -2.23
C ALA A 81 7.02 -14.70 -1.78
N VAL A 82 6.77 -15.60 -2.71
CA VAL A 82 6.78 -17.05 -2.49
C VAL A 82 7.73 -17.72 -3.47
N SER A 83 8.20 -18.91 -3.14
CA SER A 83 9.00 -19.67 -4.10
C SER A 83 8.14 -20.05 -5.32
N THR A 84 8.76 -20.12 -6.50
CA THR A 84 8.09 -20.47 -7.76
C THR A 84 7.29 -21.77 -7.66
N GLU A 85 7.78 -22.74 -6.87
CA GLU A 85 7.10 -24.02 -6.63
C GLU A 85 5.77 -23.84 -5.85
N ASN A 86 5.73 -22.87 -4.93
CA ASN A 86 4.59 -22.62 -4.06
C ASN A 86 3.63 -21.56 -4.63
N LEU A 87 4.01 -20.83 -5.68
CA LEU A 87 3.23 -19.74 -6.26
C LEU A 87 1.82 -20.19 -6.65
N SER A 88 1.70 -21.30 -7.36
CA SER A 88 0.39 -21.86 -7.75
C SER A 88 -0.48 -22.24 -6.56
N GLN A 89 0.14 -22.68 -5.46
CA GLN A 89 -0.56 -23.05 -4.22
C GLN A 89 -0.98 -21.82 -3.44
N ALA A 90 -0.11 -20.81 -3.38
CA ALA A 90 -0.39 -19.53 -2.74
C ALA A 90 -1.57 -18.82 -3.40
N ILE A 91 -1.55 -18.72 -4.72
CA ILE A 91 -2.64 -18.10 -5.50
C ILE A 91 -3.91 -18.93 -5.40
N GLY A 92 -3.79 -20.26 -5.47
CA GLY A 92 -4.92 -21.16 -5.50
C GLY A 92 -5.67 -21.14 -6.84
N ARG A 93 -6.67 -22.01 -6.96
CA ARG A 93 -7.46 -22.15 -8.20
C ARG A 93 -8.26 -20.89 -8.49
N GLY A 94 -7.91 -20.17 -9.57
CA GLY A 94 -8.59 -18.95 -9.96
C GLY A 94 -8.39 -17.78 -8.98
N GLY A 95 -7.27 -17.76 -8.23
CA GLY A 95 -6.97 -16.71 -7.25
C GLY A 95 -7.75 -16.84 -5.94
N GLN A 96 -8.40 -17.97 -5.68
CA GLN A 96 -9.30 -18.15 -4.55
C GLN A 96 -8.59 -17.99 -3.20
N ASN A 97 -7.36 -18.53 -3.05
CA ASN A 97 -6.65 -18.44 -1.76
C ASN A 97 -6.23 -17.01 -1.44
N VAL A 98 -5.68 -16.28 -2.42
CA VAL A 98 -5.31 -14.86 -2.25
C VAL A 98 -6.54 -14.03 -1.89
N ARG A 99 -7.65 -14.22 -2.62
CA ARG A 99 -8.88 -13.49 -2.37
C ARG A 99 -9.42 -13.75 -0.96
N LEU A 100 -9.46 -15.01 -0.52
CA LEU A 100 -9.92 -15.37 0.83
C LEU A 100 -8.98 -14.80 1.91
N ALA A 101 -7.66 -14.84 1.68
CA ALA A 101 -6.69 -14.25 2.59
C ALA A 101 -6.85 -12.71 2.66
N THR A 102 -7.08 -12.04 1.52
CA THR A 102 -7.40 -10.61 1.47
C THR A 102 -8.68 -10.28 2.24
N GLU A 103 -9.77 -11.02 2.02
CA GLU A 103 -11.04 -10.81 2.74
C GLU A 103 -10.91 -11.06 4.24
N LEU A 104 -10.08 -12.04 4.65
CA LEU A 104 -9.86 -12.40 6.04
C LEU A 104 -9.01 -11.38 6.79
N THR A 105 -7.93 -10.91 6.16
CA THR A 105 -6.94 -10.02 6.79
C THR A 105 -7.28 -8.56 6.63
N GLY A 106 -8.07 -8.21 5.61
CA GLY A 106 -8.40 -6.83 5.22
C GLY A 106 -7.30 -6.14 4.41
N TRP A 107 -6.16 -6.79 4.16
CA TRP A 107 -5.04 -6.26 3.40
C TRP A 107 -5.11 -6.66 1.93
N ASN A 108 -4.76 -5.76 1.02
CA ASN A 108 -4.62 -6.08 -0.39
C ASN A 108 -3.37 -6.90 -0.62
N LEU A 109 -3.52 -8.19 -0.92
CA LEU A 109 -2.40 -9.10 -1.08
C LEU A 109 -2.01 -9.23 -2.56
N ASN A 110 -0.76 -8.90 -2.87
CA ASN A 110 -0.15 -9.12 -4.16
C ASN A 110 0.88 -10.24 -4.04
N VAL A 111 0.59 -11.37 -4.64
CA VAL A 111 1.44 -12.57 -4.54
C VAL A 111 2.29 -12.71 -5.80
N MET A 112 3.59 -12.78 -5.62
CA MET A 112 4.56 -12.88 -6.70
C MET A 112 5.63 -13.94 -6.38
N ASP A 113 6.42 -14.32 -7.34
CA ASP A 113 7.56 -15.18 -7.04
C ASP A 113 8.75 -14.36 -6.50
N THR A 114 9.75 -15.06 -5.96
CA THR A 114 10.93 -14.41 -5.38
C THR A 114 11.74 -13.63 -6.41
N THR A 115 11.77 -14.06 -7.67
CA THR A 115 12.50 -13.37 -8.74
C THR A 115 11.79 -12.08 -9.14
N ASP A 116 10.48 -12.11 -9.29
CA ASP A 116 9.67 -10.92 -9.57
C ASP A 116 9.75 -9.90 -8.41
N ALA A 117 9.77 -10.40 -7.15
CA ALA A 117 9.92 -9.55 -5.97
C ALA A 117 11.30 -8.86 -5.90
N GLU A 118 12.37 -9.59 -6.25
CA GLU A 118 13.72 -9.04 -6.33
C GLU A 118 13.81 -7.99 -7.44
N GLU A 119 13.30 -8.29 -8.64
CA GLU A 119 13.26 -7.35 -9.75
C GLU A 119 12.45 -6.08 -9.43
N LYS A 120 11.30 -6.23 -8.76
CA LYS A 120 10.49 -5.10 -8.29
C LYS A 120 11.27 -4.25 -7.28
N GLY A 121 11.89 -4.88 -6.29
CA GLY A 121 12.71 -4.20 -5.29
C GLY A 121 13.92 -3.46 -5.91
N GLU A 122 14.57 -4.05 -6.91
CA GLU A 122 15.65 -3.38 -7.64
C GLU A 122 15.12 -2.17 -8.45
N GLN A 123 13.95 -2.30 -9.08
CA GLN A 123 13.33 -1.19 -9.80
C GLN A 123 12.91 -0.06 -8.88
N GLU A 124 12.39 -0.37 -7.70
CA GLU A 124 12.03 0.63 -6.68
C GLU A 124 13.27 1.34 -6.14
N ARG A 125 14.32 0.61 -5.79
CA ARG A 125 15.61 1.19 -5.37
C ARG A 125 16.17 2.11 -6.44
N LYS A 126 16.13 1.69 -7.71
CA LYS A 126 16.59 2.51 -8.82
C LYS A 126 15.78 3.78 -8.98
N LYS A 127 14.45 3.71 -8.84
CA LYS A 127 13.59 4.91 -8.88
C LYS A 127 13.93 5.89 -7.77
N ILE A 128 14.13 5.39 -6.54
CA ILE A 128 14.50 6.22 -5.38
C ILE A 128 15.89 6.85 -5.61
N MET A 129 16.83 6.08 -6.14
CA MET A 129 18.17 6.58 -6.48
C MET A 129 18.11 7.68 -7.55
N ASP A 130 17.35 7.45 -8.64
CA ASP A 130 17.13 8.43 -9.70
C ASP A 130 16.45 9.71 -9.14
N LEU A 131 15.50 9.57 -8.19
CA LEU A 131 14.86 10.69 -7.50
C LEU A 131 15.88 11.49 -6.66
N PHE A 132 16.72 10.84 -5.88
CA PHE A 132 17.75 11.53 -5.12
C PHE A 132 18.76 12.23 -6.02
N MET A 133 19.17 11.60 -7.11
CA MET A 133 20.07 12.24 -8.10
C MET A 133 19.43 13.47 -8.73
N GLN A 134 18.15 13.44 -9.04
CA GLN A 134 17.42 14.52 -9.68
C GLN A 134 17.08 15.66 -8.70
N ASP A 135 16.58 15.34 -7.52
CA ASP A 135 16.07 16.35 -6.58
C ASP A 135 17.17 16.96 -5.71
N LEU A 136 18.18 16.16 -5.38
CA LEU A 136 19.31 16.61 -4.54
C LEU A 136 20.57 16.99 -5.34
N ASP A 137 20.60 16.72 -6.66
CA ASP A 137 21.78 16.92 -7.52
C ASP A 137 23.04 16.26 -6.93
N VAL A 138 22.90 15.00 -6.52
CA VAL A 138 23.96 14.17 -5.93
C VAL A 138 24.46 13.12 -6.92
N ASP A 139 25.68 12.66 -6.70
CA ASP A 139 26.26 11.58 -7.48
C ASP A 139 25.59 10.23 -7.17
N GLU A 140 25.70 9.28 -8.11
CA GLU A 140 25.17 7.92 -8.00
C GLU A 140 25.66 7.20 -6.72
N ASP A 141 26.92 7.42 -6.33
CA ASP A 141 27.52 6.82 -5.14
C ASP A 141 26.79 7.29 -3.87
N VAL A 142 26.55 8.60 -3.73
CA VAL A 142 25.85 9.19 -2.60
C VAL A 142 24.38 8.75 -2.57
N ALA A 143 23.72 8.74 -3.72
CA ALA A 143 22.34 8.25 -3.83
C ALA A 143 22.22 6.76 -3.46
N SER A 144 23.17 5.94 -3.88
CA SER A 144 23.25 4.52 -3.53
C SER A 144 23.40 4.31 -2.02
N ILE A 145 24.27 5.08 -1.37
CA ILE A 145 24.47 5.03 0.08
C ILE A 145 23.18 5.38 0.82
N LEU A 146 22.47 6.45 0.41
CA LEU A 146 21.21 6.86 1.02
C LEU A 146 20.15 5.75 0.92
N VAL A 147 20.04 5.11 -0.25
CA VAL A 147 19.10 3.98 -0.43
C VAL A 147 19.49 2.75 0.39
N GLN A 148 20.80 2.48 0.55
CA GLN A 148 21.29 1.37 1.38
C GLN A 148 21.02 1.60 2.87
N GLU A 149 21.11 2.83 3.34
CA GLU A 149 20.76 3.23 4.72
C GLU A 149 19.25 3.28 4.98
N GLY A 150 18.44 3.04 3.95
CA GLY A 150 16.99 2.90 4.05
C GLY A 150 16.19 4.19 3.85
N PHE A 151 16.83 5.26 3.35
CA PHE A 151 16.10 6.47 3.00
C PHE A 151 15.27 6.25 1.74
N ALA A 152 13.98 6.55 1.81
CA ALA A 152 13.03 6.39 0.71
C ALA A 152 12.56 7.73 0.12
N SER A 153 12.71 8.83 0.84
CA SER A 153 12.25 10.15 0.41
C SER A 153 13.19 11.29 0.79
N VAL A 154 13.07 12.40 0.05
CA VAL A 154 13.83 13.63 0.34
C VAL A 154 13.38 14.26 1.67
N ASP A 155 12.12 14.09 2.03
CA ASP A 155 11.56 14.58 3.30
C ASP A 155 12.30 14.00 4.51
N GLU A 156 12.60 12.70 4.49
CA GLU A 156 13.30 12.02 5.57
C GLU A 156 14.65 12.67 5.88
N LEU A 157 15.40 13.07 4.87
CA LEU A 157 16.70 13.73 5.03
C LEU A 157 16.61 15.08 5.77
N VAL A 158 15.47 15.76 5.66
CA VAL A 158 15.26 17.04 6.36
C VAL A 158 14.90 16.80 7.82
N TYR A 159 14.06 15.78 8.09
CA TYR A 159 13.54 15.51 9.44
C TYR A 159 14.50 14.69 10.29
N VAL A 160 15.31 13.82 9.69
CA VAL A 160 16.30 13.01 10.41
C VAL A 160 17.36 13.90 11.07
N PRO A 161 17.72 13.66 12.33
CA PRO A 161 18.77 14.40 13.02
C PRO A 161 20.12 14.24 12.31
N ALA A 162 20.89 15.35 12.17
CA ALA A 162 22.21 15.31 11.53
C ALA A 162 23.16 14.26 12.17
N LYS A 163 22.96 13.95 13.44
CA LYS A 163 23.76 12.93 14.15
C LYS A 163 23.57 11.51 13.60
N GLU A 164 22.41 11.19 13.05
CA GLU A 164 22.13 9.89 12.44
C GLU A 164 22.81 9.80 11.08
N LEU A 165 22.73 10.87 10.28
CA LEU A 165 23.43 10.96 8.99
C LEU A 165 24.97 10.90 9.16
N LEU A 166 25.51 11.44 10.24
CA LEU A 166 26.93 11.37 10.58
C LEU A 166 27.39 9.99 11.10
N GLN A 167 26.49 9.03 11.31
CA GLN A 167 26.85 7.64 11.63
C GLN A 167 27.22 6.84 10.37
N ILE A 168 26.86 7.34 9.22
CA ILE A 168 27.20 6.75 7.92
C ILE A 168 28.69 7.02 7.67
N GLU A 169 29.49 5.96 7.51
CA GLU A 169 30.94 6.07 7.45
C GLU A 169 31.46 6.98 6.32
N GLU A 170 30.70 7.08 5.23
CA GLU A 170 31.04 7.86 4.05
C GLU A 170 30.65 9.35 4.14
N PHE A 171 29.88 9.74 5.16
CA PHE A 171 29.35 11.10 5.30
C PHE A 171 30.10 11.89 6.34
N ASP A 172 30.69 13.01 5.91
CA ASP A 172 31.27 14.01 6.80
C ASP A 172 30.26 15.15 7.10
N GLU A 173 30.60 16.03 8.04
CA GLU A 173 29.76 17.15 8.47
C GLU A 173 29.42 18.09 7.30
N GLY A 174 30.35 18.26 6.36
CA GLY A 174 30.16 19.10 5.17
C GLY A 174 29.13 18.50 4.20
N ILE A 175 29.24 17.20 3.93
CA ILE A 175 28.31 16.47 3.07
C ILE A 175 26.91 16.47 3.67
N VAL A 176 26.79 16.21 4.98
CA VAL A 176 25.49 16.20 5.68
C VAL A 176 24.82 17.56 5.64
N ASP A 177 25.56 18.65 5.89
CA ASP A 177 25.01 20.01 5.83
C ASP A 177 24.56 20.38 4.41
N GLU A 178 25.33 20.00 3.40
CA GLU A 178 25.01 20.25 1.99
C GLU A 178 23.78 19.44 1.56
N LEU A 179 23.71 18.15 1.88
CA LEU A 179 22.55 17.29 1.60
C LEU A 179 21.26 17.84 2.22
N ARG A 180 21.32 18.26 3.47
CA ARG A 180 20.17 18.84 4.16
C ARG A 180 19.75 20.19 3.60
N SER A 181 20.70 21.00 3.12
CA SER A 181 20.37 22.26 2.45
C SER A 181 19.66 22.00 1.13
N ARG A 182 20.20 21.10 0.30
CA ARG A 182 19.61 20.71 -0.98
C ARG A 182 18.23 20.08 -0.81
N ALA A 183 18.08 19.23 0.19
CA ALA A 183 16.77 18.61 0.50
C ALA A 183 15.72 19.66 0.88
N ARG A 184 16.07 20.68 1.69
CA ARG A 184 15.14 21.78 2.01
C ARG A 184 14.79 22.62 0.78
N ASP A 185 15.76 22.89 -0.07
CA ASP A 185 15.54 23.66 -1.30
C ASP A 185 14.65 22.88 -2.27
N ALA A 186 14.84 21.56 -2.41
CA ALA A 186 14.01 20.69 -3.22
C ALA A 186 12.55 20.66 -2.72
N LEU A 187 12.34 20.50 -1.40
CA LEU A 187 11.01 20.54 -0.81
C LEU A 187 10.32 21.89 -0.95
N LEU A 188 11.08 22.99 -0.84
CA LEU A 188 10.55 24.33 -1.07
C LEU A 188 10.09 24.50 -2.52
N LEU A 189 10.89 24.04 -3.48
CA LEU A 189 10.53 24.07 -4.90
C LEU A 189 9.29 23.21 -5.18
N GLN A 190 9.19 22.03 -4.56
CA GLN A 190 8.04 21.15 -4.69
C GLN A 190 6.77 21.77 -4.06
N ALA A 191 6.89 22.44 -2.92
CA ALA A 191 5.79 23.16 -2.29
C ALA A 191 5.30 24.31 -3.18
N ILE A 192 6.21 25.12 -3.76
CA ILE A 192 5.86 26.21 -4.68
C ILE A 192 5.18 25.64 -5.93
N ALA A 193 5.72 24.57 -6.53
CA ALA A 193 5.10 23.93 -7.69
C ALA A 193 3.71 23.34 -7.38
N SER A 194 3.51 22.89 -6.15
CA SER A 194 2.19 22.41 -5.69
C SER A 194 1.21 23.55 -5.49
N GLU A 195 1.66 24.69 -4.93
CA GLU A 195 0.84 25.92 -4.80
C GLU A 195 0.48 26.49 -6.18
N GLU A 196 1.42 26.52 -7.13
CA GLU A 196 1.15 26.97 -8.50
C GLU A 196 0.14 26.05 -9.22
N LYS A 197 0.20 24.74 -8.98
CA LYS A 197 -0.82 23.79 -9.49
C LYS A 197 -2.18 24.01 -8.83
N LEU A 198 -2.22 24.29 -7.52
CA LEU A 198 -3.46 24.63 -6.81
C LEU A 198 -4.05 25.95 -7.30
N ASP A 199 -3.23 26.98 -7.59
CA ASP A 199 -3.69 28.23 -8.19
C ASP A 199 -4.23 28.04 -9.62
N GLN A 200 -3.67 27.10 -10.38
CA GLN A 200 -4.19 26.72 -11.69
C GLN A 200 -5.46 25.85 -11.63
N THR A 201 -5.76 25.27 -10.48
CA THR A 201 -6.96 24.46 -10.22
C THR A 201 -8.10 25.27 -9.60
N VAL A 202 -7.98 26.59 -9.50
CA VAL A 202 -9.09 27.44 -9.09
C VAL A 202 -10.10 27.53 -10.27
N PRO A 203 -11.36 27.09 -10.08
CA PRO A 203 -12.34 27.14 -11.15
C PRO A 203 -12.55 28.60 -11.59
N ALA A 204 -12.61 28.83 -12.89
CA ALA A 204 -12.84 30.14 -13.47
C ALA A 204 -14.20 30.72 -13.04
N GLU A 205 -14.35 32.04 -13.07
CA GLU A 205 -15.59 32.70 -12.63
C GLU A 205 -16.83 32.31 -13.46
N ASP A 206 -16.65 31.89 -14.71
CA ASP A 206 -17.69 31.41 -15.60
C ASP A 206 -18.22 30.04 -15.15
N LEU A 207 -17.35 29.13 -14.72
CA LEU A 207 -17.73 27.84 -14.16
C LEU A 207 -18.45 28.00 -12.82
N LEU A 208 -17.98 28.91 -11.96
CA LEU A 208 -18.60 29.22 -10.66
C LEU A 208 -19.98 29.90 -10.75
N LYS A 209 -20.29 30.54 -11.89
CA LYS A 209 -21.56 31.26 -12.12
C LYS A 209 -22.58 30.41 -12.90
N MET A 210 -22.23 29.20 -13.28
CA MET A 210 -23.10 28.32 -14.06
C MET A 210 -24.27 27.83 -13.21
N GLU A 211 -25.50 27.94 -13.72
CA GLU A 211 -26.68 27.38 -13.06
C GLU A 211 -26.60 25.84 -13.02
N GLY A 212 -26.62 25.28 -11.82
CA GLY A 212 -26.55 23.82 -11.61
C GLY A 212 -25.22 23.31 -11.10
N ILE A 213 -24.17 24.13 -11.07
CA ILE A 213 -22.88 23.79 -10.48
C ILE A 213 -22.75 24.54 -9.15
N ASP A 214 -22.61 23.79 -8.07
CA ASP A 214 -22.26 24.38 -6.77
C ASP A 214 -20.74 24.57 -6.64
N LYS A 215 -20.32 25.32 -5.62
CA LYS A 215 -18.89 25.59 -5.41
C LYS A 215 -18.06 24.34 -5.19
N GLU A 216 -18.59 23.36 -4.49
CA GLU A 216 -17.91 22.10 -4.19
C GLU A 216 -17.64 21.30 -5.47
N LEU A 217 -18.67 21.20 -6.33
CA LEU A 217 -18.57 20.53 -7.62
C LEU A 217 -17.59 21.25 -8.58
N ALA A 218 -17.62 22.61 -8.58
CA ALA A 218 -16.67 23.38 -9.40
C ALA A 218 -15.22 23.15 -8.99
N PHE A 219 -14.92 23.06 -7.69
CA PHE A 219 -13.58 22.73 -7.20
C PHE A 219 -13.20 21.28 -7.48
N GLN A 220 -14.13 20.32 -7.42
CA GLN A 220 -13.89 18.94 -7.81
C GLN A 220 -13.54 18.82 -9.30
N LEU A 221 -14.28 19.49 -10.18
CA LEU A 221 -14.00 19.55 -11.60
C LEU A 221 -12.63 20.18 -11.89
N ALA A 222 -12.32 21.30 -11.24
CA ALA A 222 -11.03 21.98 -11.38
C ALA A 222 -9.87 21.08 -10.93
N SER A 223 -10.02 20.31 -9.85
CA SER A 223 -9.01 19.36 -9.38
C SER A 223 -8.70 18.23 -10.39
N LYS A 224 -9.62 17.98 -11.32
CA LYS A 224 -9.47 17.00 -12.42
C LYS A 224 -9.06 17.62 -13.74
N GLY A 225 -8.75 18.94 -13.74
CA GLY A 225 -8.26 19.67 -14.91
C GLY A 225 -9.34 20.40 -15.72
N VAL A 226 -10.60 20.39 -15.25
CA VAL A 226 -11.72 21.09 -15.88
C VAL A 226 -11.92 22.43 -15.19
N VAL A 227 -11.23 23.46 -15.68
CA VAL A 227 -11.15 24.78 -15.02
C VAL A 227 -12.18 25.76 -15.59
N THR A 228 -12.51 25.65 -16.88
CA THR A 228 -13.37 26.56 -17.61
C THR A 228 -14.67 25.89 -18.10
N MET A 229 -15.64 26.72 -18.50
CA MET A 229 -16.85 26.22 -19.20
C MET A 229 -16.52 25.54 -20.54
N GLU A 230 -15.44 25.96 -21.22
CA GLU A 230 -15.01 25.36 -22.47
C GLU A 230 -14.48 23.94 -22.23
N ASP A 231 -13.66 23.75 -21.20
CA ASP A 231 -13.16 22.43 -20.80
C ASP A 231 -14.32 21.49 -20.45
N LEU A 232 -15.34 22.00 -19.75
CA LEU A 232 -16.54 21.23 -19.41
C LEU A 232 -17.36 20.83 -20.67
N ALA A 233 -17.40 21.71 -21.67
CA ALA A 233 -18.14 21.45 -22.91
C ALA A 233 -17.44 20.44 -23.83
N GLU A 234 -16.15 20.24 -23.70
CA GLU A 234 -15.36 19.25 -24.43
C GLU A 234 -15.49 17.83 -23.85
N LEU A 235 -15.92 17.69 -22.58
CA LEU A 235 -16.12 16.40 -21.94
C LEU A 235 -17.40 15.71 -22.40
N SER A 236 -17.30 14.40 -22.56
CA SER A 236 -18.48 13.55 -22.76
C SER A 236 -19.26 13.38 -21.45
N VAL A 237 -20.54 13.06 -21.55
CA VAL A 237 -21.41 12.83 -20.38
C VAL A 237 -20.87 11.68 -19.52
N ASP A 238 -20.32 10.64 -20.14
CA ASP A 238 -19.77 9.47 -19.45
C ASP A 238 -18.52 9.84 -18.64
N GLU A 239 -17.62 10.67 -19.20
CA GLU A 239 -16.44 11.18 -18.50
C GLU A 239 -16.82 12.09 -17.31
N LEU A 240 -17.88 12.88 -17.48
CA LEU A 240 -18.35 13.79 -16.44
C LEU A 240 -18.98 13.03 -15.27
N LEU A 241 -19.69 11.95 -15.52
CA LEU A 241 -20.22 11.06 -14.47
C LEU A 241 -19.09 10.35 -13.71
N GLU A 242 -18.04 9.93 -14.43
CA GLU A 242 -16.86 9.28 -13.82
C GLU A 242 -16.07 10.23 -12.91
N ILE A 243 -15.97 11.52 -13.30
CA ILE A 243 -15.28 12.57 -12.51
C ILE A 243 -16.08 12.98 -11.28
N THR A 244 -17.40 13.11 -11.43
CA THR A 244 -18.26 13.65 -10.36
C THR A 244 -18.81 12.59 -9.43
N GLY A 245 -18.77 11.31 -9.81
CA GLY A 245 -19.36 10.20 -9.04
C GLY A 245 -20.88 10.33 -8.86
N LEU A 246 -21.54 11.11 -9.71
CA LEU A 246 -23.00 11.27 -9.72
C LEU A 246 -23.62 10.15 -10.58
N ASP A 247 -24.63 9.46 -10.00
CA ASP A 247 -25.47 8.48 -10.70
C ASP A 247 -26.54 9.15 -11.59
#